data_6313dff0d278609fcd6d258df6a13e29
#
_entry.id   6313dff0d278609fcd6d258df6a13e29
#
_cell.length_a   1.000
_cell.length_b   1.000
_cell.length_c   1.000
_cell.angle_alpha   90.00
_cell.angle_beta   90.00
_cell.angle_gamma   90.00
#
_symmetry.space_group_name_H-M   'P 1'
#
loop_
_entity.id
_entity.type
_entity.pdbx_description
1 polymer ?
#
loop_
_entity_poly.entity_id
_entity_poly.type
_entity_poly.pdbx_seq_one_letter_code
_entity_poly.pdbx_strand_id
1 'polypeptide(L)'
;DINISTIFSEWIGGFPEEELKAYSLISYSATISLFSKANRVFIKNIDEYTKNSLGNTMINSLLLTKTILEIGNCQKMNNSEDIILEKEQIKKETAQIITKVFSICNGDLSKGIIKAFEDGIIDIPFAPSKYNLGKMMPARDSEGMIRYLDIGNLPFCPLIEEFHYKK
;
A
#
# COMPACT_ATOMS: atom_id res chain seq x y z
N ASP A 1 25.31 4.63 -0.58
CA ASP A 1 24.22 3.83 0.00
C ASP A 1 23.10 4.75 0.47
N ILE A 2 21.88 4.53 -0.04
CA ILE A 2 20.68 5.27 0.39
C ILE A 2 20.04 4.46 1.51
N ASN A 3 19.89 5.06 2.67
CA ASN A 3 19.21 4.42 3.80
C ASN A 3 17.70 4.72 3.69
N ILE A 4 16.90 3.70 3.36
CA ILE A 4 15.45 3.83 3.18
C ILE A 4 14.76 3.34 4.45
N SER A 5 13.89 4.20 5.03
CA SER A 5 13.01 3.82 6.12
C SER A 5 11.59 3.65 5.59
N THR A 6 10.98 2.51 5.88
CA THR A 6 9.62 2.19 5.49
C THR A 6 8.64 2.51 6.62
N ILE A 7 7.50 3.10 6.27
CA ILE A 7 6.42 3.41 7.21
C ILE A 7 5.17 2.68 6.73
N PHE A 8 4.55 1.92 7.61
CA PHE A 8 3.24 1.32 7.37
C PHE A 8 2.16 2.22 7.96
N SER A 9 1.06 2.41 7.23
CA SER A 9 -0.11 3.18 7.70
C SER A 9 -1.38 2.59 7.13
N GLU A 10 -2.44 2.58 7.93
CA GLU A 10 -3.79 2.29 7.47
C GLU A 10 -4.30 3.44 6.58
N TRP A 11 -5.15 3.09 5.63
CA TRP A 11 -5.86 4.08 4.84
C TRP A 11 -7.15 4.51 5.56
N ILE A 12 -7.23 5.80 5.89
CA ILE A 12 -8.33 6.36 6.69
C ILE A 12 -9.71 6.16 6.07
N GLY A 13 -9.81 6.17 4.74
CA GLY A 13 -11.06 5.95 4.03
C GLY A 13 -11.61 4.53 4.11
N GLY A 14 -10.83 3.61 4.67
CA GLY A 14 -11.25 2.21 4.88
C GLY A 14 -11.73 1.91 6.30
N PHE A 15 -11.76 2.89 7.20
CA PHE A 15 -12.21 2.66 8.58
C PHE A 15 -13.71 2.44 8.63
N PRO A 16 -14.17 1.32 9.22
CA PRO A 16 -15.59 1.08 9.48
C PRO A 16 -16.12 1.98 10.58
N GLU A 17 -17.40 2.34 10.51
CA GLU A 17 -18.08 3.15 11.53
C GLU A 17 -18.24 2.40 12.87
N GLU A 18 -18.31 1.09 12.83
CA GLU A 18 -18.44 0.26 14.02
C GLU A 18 -17.10 0.15 14.75
N GLU A 19 -17.08 0.59 15.99
CA GLU A 19 -15.87 0.69 16.82
C GLU A 19 -15.07 -0.62 16.89
N LEU A 20 -15.75 -1.75 17.10
CA LEU A 20 -15.08 -3.05 17.18
C LEU A 20 -14.39 -3.45 15.88
N LYS A 21 -15.04 -3.18 14.75
CA LYS A 21 -14.46 -3.42 13.42
C LYS A 21 -13.27 -2.49 13.16
N ALA A 22 -13.35 -1.24 13.60
CA ALA A 22 -12.25 -0.29 13.48
C ALA A 22 -11.02 -0.73 14.29
N TYR A 23 -11.18 -1.16 15.54
CA TYR A 23 -10.09 -1.73 16.32
C TYR A 23 -9.55 -3.05 15.73
N SER A 24 -10.42 -3.87 15.16
CA SER A 24 -10.00 -5.09 14.46
C SER A 24 -9.13 -4.76 13.24
N LEU A 25 -9.47 -3.71 12.50
CA LEU A 25 -8.66 -3.23 11.38
C LEU A 25 -7.28 -2.76 11.86
N ILE A 26 -7.20 -1.99 12.96
CA ILE A 26 -5.93 -1.56 13.57
C ILE A 26 -5.09 -2.79 13.97
N SER A 27 -5.71 -3.79 14.58
CA SER A 27 -5.04 -5.04 14.97
C SER A 27 -4.46 -5.77 13.76
N TYR A 28 -5.26 -5.88 12.70
CA TYR A 28 -4.85 -6.51 11.46
C TYR A 28 -3.69 -5.74 10.78
N SER A 29 -3.78 -4.42 10.75
CA SER A 29 -2.74 -3.55 10.21
C SER A 29 -1.42 -3.63 10.98
N ALA A 30 -1.49 -3.66 12.32
CA ALA A 30 -0.32 -3.86 13.17
C ALA A 30 0.36 -5.21 12.86
N THR A 31 -0.43 -6.26 12.67
CA THR A 31 0.05 -7.59 12.29
C THR A 31 0.74 -7.57 10.93
N ILE A 32 0.13 -6.93 9.91
CA ILE A 32 0.73 -6.80 8.58
C ILE A 32 2.03 -5.98 8.64
N SER A 33 2.07 -4.91 9.42
CA SER A 33 3.27 -4.08 9.56
C SER A 33 4.46 -4.87 10.10
N LEU A 34 4.19 -5.77 11.05
CA LEU A 34 5.19 -6.70 11.58
C LEU A 34 5.71 -7.64 10.50
N PHE A 35 4.82 -8.22 9.71
CA PHE A 35 5.17 -9.17 8.66
C PHE A 35 5.93 -8.52 7.50
N SER A 36 5.57 -7.29 7.16
CA SER A 36 6.28 -6.50 6.15
C SER A 36 7.63 -5.98 6.63
N LYS A 37 7.97 -6.16 7.92
CA LYS A 37 9.16 -5.62 8.56
C LYS A 37 9.29 -4.11 8.39
N ALA A 38 8.17 -3.40 8.45
CA ALA A 38 8.18 -1.95 8.39
C ALA A 38 9.01 -1.36 9.54
N ASN A 39 9.79 -0.33 9.27
CA ASN A 39 10.62 0.32 10.28
C ASN A 39 9.76 1.12 11.28
N ARG A 40 8.62 1.62 10.83
CA ARG A 40 7.70 2.44 11.62
C ARG A 40 6.26 2.11 11.26
N VAL A 41 5.35 2.29 12.22
CA VAL A 41 3.92 2.22 12.03
C VAL A 41 3.32 3.58 12.35
N PHE A 42 2.54 4.11 11.43
CA PHE A 42 1.75 5.31 11.67
C PHE A 42 0.35 4.88 12.07
N ILE A 43 -0.02 5.13 13.33
CA ILE A 43 -1.28 4.68 13.91
C ILE A 43 -2.36 5.73 13.63
N LYS A 44 -3.45 5.28 13.03
CA LYS A 44 -4.66 6.08 12.85
C LYS A 44 -5.58 5.93 14.05
N ASN A 45 -6.28 7.01 14.40
CA ASN A 45 -7.34 6.94 15.37
C ASN A 45 -8.64 6.47 14.69
N ILE A 46 -9.41 5.63 15.34
CA ILE A 46 -10.68 5.14 14.81
C ILE A 46 -11.70 6.27 14.56
N ASP A 47 -11.57 7.40 15.28
CA ASP A 47 -12.46 8.57 15.15
C ASP A 47 -11.89 9.66 14.22
N GLU A 48 -10.79 9.42 13.54
CA GLU A 48 -10.10 10.46 12.77
C GLU A 48 -10.99 11.08 11.68
N TYR A 49 -11.90 10.30 11.10
CA TYR A 49 -12.83 10.79 10.08
C TYR A 49 -14.03 11.58 10.65
N THR A 50 -14.39 11.38 11.94
CA THR A 50 -15.56 12.04 12.56
C THR A 50 -15.25 13.41 13.12
N LYS A 51 -14.00 13.85 13.13
CA LYS A 51 -13.49 15.08 13.76
C LYS A 51 -13.73 15.19 15.27
N ASN A 52 -14.24 14.14 15.91
CA ASN A 52 -14.52 14.06 17.34
C ASN A 52 -13.54 13.13 18.04
N SER A 53 -12.26 13.26 17.73
CA SER A 53 -11.20 12.43 18.30
C SER A 53 -11.21 12.54 19.83
N LEU A 54 -11.71 11.49 20.49
CA LEU A 54 -11.62 11.34 21.93
C LEU A 54 -10.24 10.82 22.31
N GLY A 55 -9.59 11.43 23.30
CA GLY A 55 -8.24 11.01 23.72
C GLY A 55 -8.13 9.52 24.09
N ASN A 56 -9.20 8.93 24.60
CA ASN A 56 -9.26 7.52 24.96
C ASN A 56 -9.15 6.57 23.74
N THR A 57 -9.79 6.90 22.62
CA THR A 57 -9.75 6.07 21.40
C THR A 57 -8.34 6.05 20.79
N MET A 58 -7.64 7.18 20.85
CA MET A 58 -6.24 7.26 20.41
C MET A 58 -5.33 6.41 21.32
N ILE A 59 -5.50 6.52 22.63
CA ILE A 59 -4.74 5.72 23.61
C ILE A 59 -4.98 4.22 23.37
N ASN A 60 -6.23 3.80 23.18
CA ASN A 60 -6.57 2.41 22.93
C ASN A 60 -5.95 1.91 21.61
N SER A 61 -6.01 2.69 20.54
CA SER A 61 -5.39 2.34 19.26
C SER A 61 -3.88 2.16 19.40
N LEU A 62 -3.23 3.06 20.15
CA LEU A 62 -1.80 3.00 20.43
C LEU A 62 -1.42 1.76 21.25
N LEU A 63 -2.12 1.50 22.35
CA LEU A 63 -1.87 0.37 23.23
C LEU A 63 -2.10 -0.95 22.50
N LEU A 64 -3.16 -1.06 21.70
CA LEU A 64 -3.47 -2.25 20.92
C LEU A 64 -2.36 -2.53 19.90
N THR A 65 -1.94 -1.53 19.13
CA THR A 65 -0.84 -1.67 18.17
C THR A 65 0.45 -2.08 18.85
N LYS A 66 0.82 -1.40 19.95
CA LYS A 66 2.01 -1.73 20.74
C LYS A 66 1.99 -3.18 21.21
N THR A 67 0.87 -3.61 21.80
CA THR A 67 0.71 -4.98 22.31
C THR A 67 0.89 -6.02 21.21
N ILE A 68 0.30 -5.80 20.02
CA ILE A 68 0.43 -6.73 18.90
C ILE A 68 1.87 -6.81 18.41
N LEU A 69 2.57 -5.68 18.31
CA LEU A 69 3.97 -5.65 17.91
C LEU A 69 4.87 -6.37 18.92
N GLU A 70 4.60 -6.22 20.20
CA GLU A 70 5.34 -6.92 21.28
C GLU A 70 5.12 -8.45 21.21
N ILE A 71 3.87 -8.90 21.07
CA ILE A 71 3.54 -10.32 20.94
C ILE A 71 4.16 -10.91 19.66
N GLY A 72 4.03 -10.20 18.56
CA GLY A 72 4.45 -10.69 17.25
C GLY A 72 5.97 -10.79 17.07
N ASN A 73 6.76 -10.00 17.80
CA ASN A 73 8.22 -10.09 17.77
C ASN A 73 8.75 -11.46 18.26
N CYS A 74 7.91 -12.22 18.96
CA CYS A 74 8.25 -13.55 19.45
C CYS A 74 7.97 -14.68 18.44
N GLN A 75 7.33 -14.35 17.30
CA GLN A 75 6.90 -15.36 16.32
C GLN A 75 7.76 -15.34 15.05
N LYS A 76 8.24 -16.53 14.64
CA LYS A 76 8.85 -16.72 13.32
C LYS A 76 7.74 -16.99 12.30
N MET A 77 7.64 -16.10 11.32
CA MET A 77 6.73 -16.33 10.18
C MET A 77 7.43 -17.05 9.04
N ASN A 78 6.78 -18.10 8.55
CA ASN A 78 7.13 -18.69 7.28
C ASN A 78 6.39 -17.95 6.16
N ASN A 79 7.12 -17.43 5.18
CA ASN A 79 6.51 -16.91 3.97
C ASN A 79 6.03 -18.11 3.14
N SER A 80 4.75 -18.12 2.77
CA SER A 80 4.25 -19.09 1.78
C SER A 80 4.88 -18.79 0.40
N GLU A 81 4.89 -19.80 -0.48
CA GLU A 81 5.37 -19.63 -1.86
C GLU A 81 4.60 -18.51 -2.59
N ASP A 82 3.30 -18.40 -2.35
CA ASP A 82 2.45 -17.36 -2.93
C ASP A 82 2.88 -15.96 -2.54
N ILE A 83 3.22 -15.72 -1.26
CA ILE A 83 3.74 -14.43 -0.80
C ILE A 83 5.07 -14.09 -1.48
N ILE A 84 5.92 -15.10 -1.69
CA ILE A 84 7.21 -14.90 -2.38
C ILE A 84 6.97 -14.51 -3.84
N LEU A 85 6.06 -15.20 -4.53
CA LEU A 85 5.70 -14.92 -5.92
C LEU A 85 5.11 -13.51 -6.08
N GLU A 86 4.16 -13.12 -5.22
CA GLU A 86 3.57 -11.78 -5.23
C GLU A 86 4.63 -10.69 -4.96
N LYS A 87 5.52 -10.92 -4.01
CA LYS A 87 6.62 -9.99 -3.73
C LYS A 87 7.54 -9.78 -4.94
N GLU A 88 7.92 -10.84 -5.63
CA GLU A 88 8.77 -10.73 -6.82
C GLU A 88 8.02 -10.06 -7.98
N GLN A 89 6.72 -10.29 -8.09
CA GLN A 89 5.89 -9.60 -9.08
C GLN A 89 5.84 -8.08 -8.81
N ILE A 90 5.53 -7.66 -7.58
CA ILE A 90 5.51 -6.25 -7.18
C ILE A 90 6.86 -5.57 -7.42
N LYS A 91 7.97 -6.27 -7.19
CA LYS A 91 9.30 -5.72 -7.49
C LYS A 91 9.49 -5.46 -8.98
N LYS A 92 9.04 -6.38 -9.85
CA LYS A 92 9.15 -6.21 -11.32
C LYS A 92 8.32 -5.03 -11.79
N GLU A 93 7.08 -4.91 -11.32
CA GLU A 93 6.18 -3.78 -11.61
C GLU A 93 6.81 -2.45 -11.20
N THR A 94 7.26 -2.38 -9.94
CA THR A 94 7.92 -1.17 -9.40
C THR A 94 9.16 -0.81 -10.21
N ALA A 95 9.98 -1.78 -10.58
CA ALA A 95 11.18 -1.54 -11.39
C ALA A 95 10.84 -0.95 -12.76
N GLN A 96 9.78 -1.44 -13.42
CA GLN A 96 9.35 -0.92 -14.71
C GLN A 96 8.84 0.52 -14.61
N ILE A 97 8.02 0.83 -13.60
CA ILE A 97 7.55 2.21 -13.34
C ILE A 97 8.75 3.13 -13.10
N ILE A 98 9.65 2.79 -12.19
CA ILE A 98 10.83 3.59 -11.87
C ILE A 98 11.69 3.80 -13.12
N THR A 99 12.00 2.73 -13.87
CA THR A 99 12.80 2.81 -15.09
C THR A 99 12.17 3.77 -16.11
N LYS A 100 10.85 3.68 -16.29
CA LYS A 100 10.13 4.56 -17.20
C LYS A 100 10.17 6.02 -16.75
N VAL A 101 9.97 6.29 -15.45
CA VAL A 101 10.08 7.65 -14.89
C VAL A 101 11.46 8.23 -15.14
N PHE A 102 12.52 7.47 -14.88
CA PHE A 102 13.89 7.93 -15.14
C PHE A 102 14.16 8.17 -16.64
N SER A 103 13.55 7.37 -17.51
CA SER A 103 13.74 7.56 -18.97
C SER A 103 13.14 8.86 -19.51
N ILE A 104 12.12 9.41 -18.82
CA ILE A 104 11.44 10.64 -19.25
C ILE A 104 11.88 11.90 -18.49
N CYS A 105 12.69 11.74 -17.45
CA CYS A 105 13.07 12.88 -16.58
C CYS A 105 14.08 13.83 -17.20
N ASN A 106 14.81 13.43 -18.25
CA ASN A 106 15.82 14.26 -18.94
C ASN A 106 16.78 14.98 -17.98
N GLY A 107 17.16 14.33 -16.86
CA GLY A 107 18.03 14.89 -15.83
C GLY A 107 17.33 15.72 -14.74
N ASP A 108 16.03 15.99 -14.88
CA ASP A 108 15.20 16.68 -13.87
C ASP A 108 14.14 15.72 -13.35
N LEU A 109 14.44 15.05 -12.23
CA LEU A 109 13.54 14.05 -11.64
C LEU A 109 12.19 14.64 -11.24
N SER A 110 12.15 15.87 -10.76
CA SER A 110 10.89 16.52 -10.34
C SER A 110 9.95 16.70 -11.52
N LYS A 111 10.47 17.18 -12.66
CA LYS A 111 9.69 17.27 -13.90
C LYS A 111 9.30 15.91 -14.45
N GLY A 112 10.20 14.93 -14.34
CA GLY A 112 9.93 13.55 -14.74
C GLY A 112 8.77 12.95 -13.96
N ILE A 113 8.71 13.15 -12.65
CA ILE A 113 7.61 12.67 -11.80
C ILE A 113 6.28 13.37 -12.18
N ILE A 114 6.27 14.68 -12.33
CA ILE A 114 5.06 15.42 -12.76
C ILE A 114 4.55 14.86 -14.08
N LYS A 115 5.43 14.73 -15.07
CA LYS A 115 5.09 14.18 -16.37
C LYS A 115 4.58 12.74 -16.29
N ALA A 116 5.14 11.92 -15.41
CA ALA A 116 4.69 10.55 -15.19
C ALA A 116 3.25 10.46 -14.65
N PHE A 117 2.85 11.39 -13.79
CA PHE A 117 1.44 11.50 -13.36
C PHE A 117 0.53 12.00 -14.48
N GLU A 118 0.94 13.01 -15.23
CA GLU A 118 0.17 13.52 -16.38
C GLU A 118 -0.07 12.45 -17.44
N ASP A 119 0.92 11.62 -17.73
CA ASP A 119 0.86 10.56 -18.73
C ASP A 119 0.26 9.25 -18.18
N GLY A 120 0.02 9.15 -16.86
CA GLY A 120 -0.50 7.95 -16.19
C GLY A 120 0.51 6.80 -16.09
N ILE A 121 1.81 7.10 -16.22
CA ILE A 121 2.91 6.15 -15.94
C ILE A 121 2.97 5.84 -14.43
N ILE A 122 2.60 6.85 -13.62
CA ILE A 122 2.26 6.69 -12.21
C ILE A 122 0.77 6.97 -12.09
N ASP A 123 0.01 5.97 -11.68
CA ASP A 123 -1.43 6.10 -11.42
C ASP A 123 -1.76 5.43 -10.09
N ILE A 124 -2.36 6.17 -9.16
CA ILE A 124 -2.61 5.69 -7.79
C ILE A 124 -4.12 5.58 -7.59
N PRO A 125 -4.70 4.37 -7.67
CA PRO A 125 -6.15 4.17 -7.69
C PRO A 125 -6.85 4.59 -6.40
N PHE A 126 -6.11 4.60 -5.28
CA PHE A 126 -6.68 4.88 -3.95
C PHE A 126 -6.38 6.31 -3.46
N ALA A 127 -5.72 7.14 -4.26
CA ALA A 127 -5.45 8.53 -3.94
C ALA A 127 -6.34 9.46 -4.78
N PRO A 128 -7.49 9.92 -4.26
CA PRO A 128 -8.34 10.85 -4.99
C PRO A 128 -7.62 12.20 -5.13
N SER A 129 -6.99 12.41 -6.27
CA SER A 129 -6.27 13.64 -6.60
C SER A 129 -6.57 14.05 -8.04
N LYS A 130 -6.75 15.35 -8.27
CA LYS A 130 -6.92 15.91 -9.62
C LYS A 130 -5.70 15.73 -10.52
N TYR A 131 -4.56 15.36 -9.94
CA TYR A 131 -3.31 15.13 -10.68
C TYR A 131 -3.15 13.66 -11.07
N ASN A 132 -3.98 12.78 -10.54
CA ASN A 132 -3.96 11.36 -10.83
C ASN A 132 -4.83 11.09 -12.07
N LEU A 133 -4.31 10.36 -13.06
CA LEU A 133 -5.05 10.14 -14.30
C LEU A 133 -6.28 9.26 -14.10
N GLY A 134 -6.21 8.29 -13.15
CA GLY A 134 -7.32 7.43 -12.77
C GLY A 134 -7.77 6.46 -13.86
N LYS A 135 -6.86 6.04 -14.75
CA LYS A 135 -7.13 5.06 -15.80
C LYS A 135 -6.92 3.63 -15.35
N MET A 136 -5.99 3.43 -14.40
CA MET A 136 -5.73 2.12 -13.85
C MET A 136 -6.90 1.67 -12.99
N MET A 137 -7.40 0.47 -13.21
CA MET A 137 -8.56 -0.09 -12.50
C MET A 137 -8.18 -1.35 -11.73
N PRO A 138 -8.05 -1.29 -10.40
CA PRO A 138 -7.78 -2.47 -9.58
C PRO A 138 -9.07 -3.21 -9.22
N ALA A 139 -8.95 -4.50 -9.01
CA ALA A 139 -9.99 -5.35 -8.43
C ALA A 139 -9.38 -6.40 -7.51
N ARG A 140 -10.23 -7.10 -6.76
CA ARG A 140 -9.80 -8.30 -6.02
C ARG A 140 -10.13 -9.53 -6.83
N ASP A 141 -9.18 -10.46 -6.90
CA ASP A 141 -9.41 -11.77 -7.46
C ASP A 141 -10.17 -12.69 -6.46
N SER A 142 -10.43 -13.93 -6.84
CA SER A 142 -11.16 -14.90 -6.01
C SER A 142 -10.45 -15.25 -4.70
N GLU A 143 -9.15 -15.01 -4.60
CA GLU A 143 -8.33 -15.25 -3.41
C GLU A 143 -8.18 -13.99 -2.55
N GLY A 144 -8.76 -12.85 -2.99
CA GLY A 144 -8.71 -11.57 -2.31
C GLY A 144 -7.46 -10.73 -2.62
N MET A 145 -6.60 -11.18 -3.53
CA MET A 145 -5.42 -10.44 -3.96
C MET A 145 -5.79 -9.29 -4.89
N ILE A 146 -5.04 -8.20 -4.84
CA ILE A 146 -5.25 -7.07 -5.74
C ILE A 146 -4.67 -7.41 -7.12
N ARG A 147 -5.51 -7.25 -8.14
CA ARG A 147 -5.16 -7.40 -9.55
C ARG A 147 -5.61 -6.16 -10.33
N TYR A 148 -5.11 -5.99 -11.53
CA TYR A 148 -5.55 -4.92 -12.41
C TYR A 148 -6.52 -5.48 -13.45
N LEU A 149 -7.74 -4.94 -13.47
CA LEU A 149 -8.70 -5.17 -14.57
C LEU A 149 -8.32 -4.36 -15.81
N ASP A 150 -7.74 -3.19 -15.58
CA ASP A 150 -7.16 -2.34 -16.60
C ASP A 150 -5.90 -1.71 -16.03
N ILE A 151 -4.78 -1.90 -16.71
CA ILE A 151 -3.51 -1.31 -16.32
C ILE A 151 -3.39 0.18 -16.67
N GLY A 152 -4.33 0.71 -17.46
CA GLY A 152 -4.27 2.08 -17.96
C GLY A 152 -3.02 2.34 -18.78
N ASN A 153 -2.25 3.33 -18.36
CA ASN A 153 -0.99 3.71 -19.02
C ASN A 153 0.26 3.25 -18.24
N LEU A 154 0.11 2.35 -17.26
CA LEU A 154 1.25 1.80 -16.53
C LEU A 154 2.23 1.12 -17.50
N PRO A 155 3.54 1.29 -17.33
CA PRO A 155 4.54 0.85 -18.31
C PRO A 155 4.88 -0.65 -18.16
N PHE A 156 3.88 -1.49 -18.05
CA PHE A 156 4.06 -2.92 -17.84
C PHE A 156 4.36 -3.67 -19.14
N CYS A 157 5.22 -4.66 -19.06
CA CYS A 157 5.44 -5.58 -20.17
C CYS A 157 4.32 -6.64 -20.22
N PRO A 158 4.11 -7.30 -21.37
CA PRO A 158 3.03 -8.28 -21.56
C PRO A 158 3.00 -9.41 -20.51
N LEU A 159 4.16 -9.84 -20.00
CA LEU A 159 4.23 -10.85 -18.94
C LEU A 159 3.63 -10.39 -17.62
N ILE A 160 3.78 -9.11 -17.27
CA ILE A 160 3.18 -8.53 -16.07
C ILE A 160 1.67 -8.36 -16.28
N GLU A 161 1.25 -7.88 -17.44
CA GLU A 161 -0.17 -7.76 -17.78
C GLU A 161 -0.87 -9.12 -17.68
N GLU A 162 -0.27 -10.15 -18.28
CA GLU A 162 -0.80 -11.52 -18.27
C GLU A 162 -0.95 -12.09 -16.86
N PHE A 163 -0.03 -11.74 -15.93
CA PHE A 163 -0.12 -12.16 -14.54
C PHE A 163 -1.40 -11.64 -13.87
N HIS A 164 -1.82 -10.41 -14.18
CA HIS A 164 -3.03 -9.83 -13.61
C HIS A 164 -4.32 -10.36 -14.24
N TYR A 165 -4.29 -10.73 -15.53
CA TYR A 165 -5.49 -11.18 -16.23
C TYR A 165 -5.78 -12.69 -16.12
N LYS A 166 -4.83 -13.48 -15.65
CA LYS A 166 -4.96 -14.97 -15.56
C LYS A 166 -5.60 -15.48 -14.27
N LYS A 167 -5.94 -14.61 -13.31
CA LYS A 167 -6.45 -15.08 -12.02
C LYS A 167 -7.86 -14.56 -11.72
#